data_295b40202f7e985ad5b127353ff576ff
#
_entry.id   295b40202f7e985ad5b127353ff576ff
#
_cell.length_a   1.000
_cell.length_b   1.000
_cell.length_c   1.000
_cell.angle_alpha   90.00
_cell.angle_beta   90.00
_cell.angle_gamma   90.00
#
_symmetry.space_group_name_H-M   'P 1'
#
loop_
_entity.id
_entity.type
_entity.pdbx_description
1 polymer ?
#
loop_
_entity_poly.entity_id
_entity_poly.type
_entity_poly.pdbx_seq_one_letter_code
_entity_poly.pdbx_strand_id
1 'polypeptide(L)'
;MGVPGRIHGLDIDTSFFTGNHSPFVSVQAGSLDPAPPLSLQGDRTGMAASETQLSAVAKLGSKAWPELVGVSELKPGYCDSCHNYFKVNFKHRVTHLRLNMHPDGGISRLRVYGVGQRDWSSVSTNQDVDLVALTNGGVCLSYSDAHFGHPRNMIGWNQWDLFAHEFFCCCSR
;
A
#
# COMPACT_ATOMS: atom_id res chain seq x y z
N MET A 1 -2.77 -4.64 1.09
CA MET A 1 -3.14 -3.46 0.29
C MET A 1 -4.46 -2.93 0.84
N GLY A 2 -4.69 -1.61 0.78
CA GLY A 2 -5.97 -1.03 1.24
C GLY A 2 -7.15 -1.43 0.35
N VAL A 3 -6.91 -1.64 -0.94
CA VAL A 3 -7.87 -2.16 -1.92
C VAL A 3 -7.22 -3.32 -2.65
N PRO A 4 -7.89 -4.47 -2.77
CA PRO A 4 -7.48 -5.52 -3.69
C PRO A 4 -7.53 -5.01 -5.14
N GLY A 5 -6.62 -5.47 -5.99
CA GLY A 5 -6.63 -5.00 -7.36
C GLY A 5 -5.57 -5.61 -8.25
N ARG A 6 -5.59 -5.18 -9.51
CA ARG A 6 -4.59 -5.53 -10.50
C ARG A 6 -3.56 -4.43 -10.61
N ILE A 7 -2.31 -4.78 -10.39
CA ILE A 7 -1.19 -3.84 -10.34
C ILE A 7 -0.62 -3.65 -11.75
N HIS A 8 -0.34 -2.40 -12.12
CA HIS A 8 0.26 -2.02 -13.39
C HIS A 8 1.66 -1.44 -13.24
N GLY A 9 1.99 -0.90 -12.07
CA GLY A 9 3.29 -0.32 -11.80
C GLY A 9 3.54 -0.08 -10.33
N LEU A 10 4.81 0.07 -9.99
CA LEU A 10 5.29 0.41 -8.67
C LEU A 10 6.23 1.61 -8.74
N ASP A 11 6.22 2.43 -7.71
CA ASP A 11 7.26 3.42 -7.43
C ASP A 11 7.84 3.11 -6.05
N ILE A 12 9.11 2.78 -6.03
CA ILE A 12 9.87 2.54 -4.80
C ILE A 12 10.72 3.78 -4.56
N ASP A 13 10.30 4.56 -3.59
CA ASP A 13 10.83 5.87 -3.27
C ASP A 13 11.91 5.73 -2.18
N THR A 14 13.12 6.14 -2.51
CA THR A 14 14.29 6.12 -1.63
C THR A 14 14.63 7.49 -1.05
N SER A 15 13.73 8.49 -1.20
CA SER A 15 13.95 9.87 -0.72
C SER A 15 14.59 9.90 0.66
N PHE A 16 15.57 10.77 0.84
CA PHE A 16 16.36 10.98 2.06
C PHE A 16 17.39 9.88 2.39
N PHE A 17 17.32 8.72 1.76
CA PHE A 17 18.32 7.65 1.94
C PHE A 17 19.41 7.77 0.89
N THR A 18 20.25 8.79 1.00
CA THR A 18 21.25 9.12 -0.02
C THR A 18 22.48 8.21 0.00
N GLY A 19 22.81 7.62 1.15
CA GLY A 19 23.97 6.73 1.31
C GLY A 19 23.64 5.39 1.94
N ASN A 20 22.41 5.21 2.42
CA ASN A 20 21.96 4.03 3.15
C ASN A 20 20.62 3.48 2.64
N HIS A 21 20.27 3.76 1.39
CA HIS A 21 19.12 3.14 0.72
C HIS A 21 19.36 1.64 0.51
N SER A 22 18.31 0.88 0.32
CA SER A 22 18.42 -0.52 -0.10
C SER A 22 18.99 -0.57 -1.52
N PRO A 23 20.15 -1.21 -1.77
CA PRO A 23 20.75 -1.20 -3.11
C PRO A 23 19.94 -2.02 -4.12
N PHE A 24 19.27 -3.09 -3.68
CA PHE A 24 18.43 -3.91 -4.53
C PHE A 24 17.13 -4.28 -3.81
N VAL A 25 16.09 -4.50 -4.60
CA VAL A 25 14.78 -4.96 -4.13
C VAL A 25 14.21 -6.03 -5.04
N SER A 26 13.25 -6.79 -4.50
CA SER A 26 12.29 -7.56 -5.30
C SER A 26 10.90 -7.43 -4.69
N VAL A 27 9.86 -7.62 -5.51
CA VAL A 27 8.47 -7.52 -5.06
C VAL A 27 7.69 -8.74 -5.49
N GLN A 28 7.02 -9.35 -4.53
CA GLN A 28 6.12 -10.49 -4.73
C GLN A 28 4.68 -10.08 -4.36
N ALA A 29 3.71 -10.77 -4.92
CA ALA A 29 2.29 -10.53 -4.65
C ALA A 29 1.52 -11.82 -4.44
N GLY A 30 0.53 -11.75 -3.55
CA GLY A 30 -0.37 -12.84 -3.27
C GLY A 30 -1.81 -12.40 -3.08
N SER A 31 -2.73 -13.34 -3.22
CA SER A 31 -4.13 -13.15 -2.92
C SER A 31 -4.48 -14.01 -1.71
N LEU A 32 -4.86 -13.34 -0.62
CA LEU A 32 -5.30 -13.96 0.62
C LEU A 32 -6.72 -13.44 0.90
N ASP A 33 -7.70 -14.24 0.58
CA ASP A 33 -9.12 -14.01 0.87
C ASP A 33 -9.70 -15.24 1.58
N PRO A 34 -10.22 -15.08 2.81
CA PRO A 34 -10.19 -13.87 3.62
C PRO A 34 -8.77 -13.49 4.07
N ALA A 35 -8.52 -12.19 4.24
CA ALA A 35 -7.24 -11.74 4.78
C ALA A 35 -7.05 -12.29 6.20
N PRO A 36 -5.92 -12.90 6.52
CA PRO A 36 -5.65 -13.37 7.87
C PRO A 36 -5.62 -12.16 8.83
N PRO A 37 -6.10 -12.30 10.06
CA PRO A 37 -6.00 -11.26 11.07
C PRO A 37 -4.55 -11.10 11.51
N LEU A 38 -3.76 -10.40 10.73
CA LEU A 38 -2.39 -10.01 11.09
C LEU A 38 -2.47 -8.71 11.87
N SER A 39 -2.70 -8.79 13.17
CA SER A 39 -2.47 -7.66 14.05
C SER A 39 -0.98 -7.42 14.18
N LEU A 40 -0.44 -6.58 13.31
CA LEU A 40 0.92 -6.06 13.44
C LEU A 40 0.95 -4.79 14.29
N GLN A 41 -0.21 -4.35 14.76
CA GLN A 41 -0.37 -3.18 15.59
C GLN A 41 -0.12 -3.54 17.06
N GLY A 42 0.92 -3.00 17.60
CA GLY A 42 1.24 -2.88 19.02
C GLY A 42 2.08 -1.62 19.16
N ASP A 43 2.39 -1.23 20.37
CA ASP A 43 3.22 -0.06 20.73
C ASP A 43 4.68 -0.16 20.24
N ARG A 44 4.93 -0.93 19.18
CA ARG A 44 6.26 -1.27 18.66
C ARG A 44 6.60 -0.57 17.35
N THR A 45 6.01 0.56 17.08
CA THR A 45 6.37 1.37 15.88
C THR A 45 7.87 1.67 15.88
N GLY A 46 8.54 1.35 14.79
CA GLY A 46 9.99 1.55 14.62
C GLY A 46 10.87 0.48 15.28
N MET A 47 10.31 -0.59 15.85
CA MET A 47 11.06 -1.72 16.39
C MET A 47 11.12 -2.90 15.41
N ALA A 48 12.15 -3.73 15.56
CA ALA A 48 12.24 -4.99 14.81
C ALA A 48 11.05 -5.91 15.13
N ALA A 49 10.60 -6.69 14.14
CA ALA A 49 9.54 -7.66 14.33
C ALA A 49 9.95 -8.75 15.35
N SER A 50 9.00 -9.15 16.19
CA SER A 50 9.21 -10.24 17.14
C SER A 50 9.22 -11.59 16.41
N GLU A 51 9.80 -12.62 17.07
CA GLU A 51 9.78 -14.00 16.53
C GLU A 51 8.36 -14.50 16.27
N THR A 52 7.39 -14.12 17.11
CA THR A 52 5.98 -14.47 16.93
C THR A 52 5.41 -13.84 15.64
N GLN A 53 5.73 -12.58 15.39
CA GLN A 53 5.32 -11.88 14.16
C GLN A 53 6.00 -12.49 12.92
N LEU A 54 7.29 -12.78 13.00
CA LEU A 54 8.02 -13.46 11.91
C LEU A 54 7.44 -14.84 11.62
N SER A 55 7.11 -15.62 12.66
CA SER A 55 6.47 -16.92 12.52
C SER A 55 5.07 -16.82 11.90
N ALA A 56 4.27 -15.81 12.27
CA ALA A 56 2.96 -15.57 11.69
C ALA A 56 3.06 -15.23 10.19
N VAL A 57 3.99 -14.36 9.82
CA VAL A 57 4.24 -14.02 8.40
C VAL A 57 4.78 -15.22 7.63
N ALA A 58 5.63 -16.04 8.22
CA ALA A 58 6.15 -17.25 7.57
C ALA A 58 5.05 -18.24 7.19
N LYS A 59 4.00 -18.36 8.02
CA LYS A 59 2.83 -19.22 7.76
C LYS A 59 2.03 -18.79 6.52
N LEU A 60 2.15 -17.54 6.08
CA LEU A 60 1.50 -17.06 4.84
C LEU A 60 2.13 -17.64 3.57
N GLY A 61 3.30 -18.28 3.66
CA GLY A 61 4.02 -18.80 2.51
C GLY A 61 4.45 -17.73 1.50
N SER A 62 4.54 -16.47 1.92
CA SER A 62 4.76 -15.31 1.04
C SER A 62 6.07 -15.35 0.25
N LYS A 63 7.03 -16.20 0.67
CA LYS A 63 8.28 -16.45 -0.08
C LYS A 63 8.04 -17.14 -1.43
N ALA A 64 6.95 -17.90 -1.55
CA ALA A 64 6.58 -18.63 -2.76
C ALA A 64 5.60 -17.86 -3.67
N TRP A 65 5.24 -16.62 -3.31
CA TRP A 65 4.36 -15.82 -4.16
C TRP A 65 5.04 -15.44 -5.46
N PRO A 66 4.27 -15.30 -6.56
CA PRO A 66 4.81 -14.87 -7.83
C PRO A 66 5.45 -13.47 -7.73
N GLU A 67 6.55 -13.31 -8.45
CA GLU A 67 7.24 -12.04 -8.53
C GLU A 67 6.52 -11.07 -9.47
N LEU A 68 6.35 -9.83 -9.02
CA LEU A 68 5.94 -8.69 -9.83
C LEU A 68 7.15 -7.95 -10.37
N VAL A 69 8.19 -7.83 -9.56
CA VAL A 69 9.47 -7.21 -9.89
C VAL A 69 10.55 -8.14 -9.36
N GLY A 70 11.36 -8.69 -10.26
CA GLY A 70 12.56 -9.45 -9.91
C GLY A 70 13.60 -8.58 -9.23
N VAL A 71 14.69 -9.18 -8.76
CA VAL A 71 15.76 -8.43 -8.10
C VAL A 71 16.25 -7.30 -9.02
N SER A 72 16.07 -6.06 -8.56
CA SER A 72 16.33 -4.84 -9.32
C SER A 72 17.07 -3.83 -8.46
N GLU A 73 18.00 -3.10 -9.08
CA GLU A 73 18.75 -2.03 -8.42
C GLU A 73 17.86 -0.83 -8.12
N LEU A 74 18.05 -0.22 -6.96
CA LEU A 74 17.50 1.09 -6.61
C LEU A 74 18.59 2.16 -6.66
N LYS A 75 18.17 3.35 -7.05
CA LYS A 75 18.99 4.54 -7.01
C LYS A 75 18.95 5.20 -5.62
N PRO A 76 20.02 5.91 -5.22
CA PRO A 76 20.03 6.64 -3.96
C PRO A 76 19.01 7.77 -3.93
N GLY A 77 18.61 8.16 -2.73
CA GLY A 77 17.49 9.07 -2.45
C GLY A 77 17.75 10.55 -2.68
N TYR A 78 18.53 10.94 -3.69
CA TYR A 78 18.65 12.33 -4.12
C TYR A 78 17.39 12.78 -4.87
N CYS A 79 17.14 14.09 -4.91
CA CYS A 79 15.91 14.65 -5.49
C CYS A 79 15.64 14.24 -6.95
N ASP A 80 16.70 14.00 -7.71
CA ASP A 80 16.64 13.62 -9.14
C ASP A 80 16.61 12.10 -9.38
N SER A 81 16.87 11.29 -8.36
CA SER A 81 17.01 9.83 -8.49
C SER A 81 16.16 9.00 -7.55
N CYS A 82 15.50 9.61 -6.56
CA CYS A 82 14.80 8.90 -5.49
C CYS A 82 13.61 8.06 -5.96
N HIS A 83 13.02 8.34 -7.10
CA HIS A 83 11.89 7.59 -7.65
C HIS A 83 12.36 6.47 -8.56
N ASN A 84 12.01 5.24 -8.19
CA ASN A 84 12.36 4.04 -8.93
C ASN A 84 11.08 3.38 -9.44
N TYR A 85 10.78 3.59 -10.73
CA TYR A 85 9.54 3.13 -11.36
C TYR A 85 9.70 1.76 -12.00
N PHE A 86 8.79 0.86 -11.69
CA PHE A 86 8.76 -0.48 -12.24
C PHE A 86 7.41 -0.74 -12.91
N LYS A 87 7.46 -1.10 -14.19
CA LYS A 87 6.26 -1.57 -14.91
C LYS A 87 5.95 -3.01 -14.49
N VAL A 88 4.71 -3.26 -14.15
CA VAL A 88 4.22 -4.59 -13.75
C VAL A 88 3.30 -5.14 -14.83
N ASN A 89 3.62 -6.33 -15.32
CA ASN A 89 2.80 -7.06 -16.28
C ASN A 89 2.16 -8.29 -15.65
N PHE A 90 1.40 -8.08 -14.57
CA PHE A 90 0.72 -9.14 -13.83
C PHE A 90 -0.79 -8.95 -13.92
N LYS A 91 -1.50 -9.94 -14.49
CA LYS A 91 -2.91 -9.79 -14.86
C LYS A 91 -3.89 -10.18 -13.76
N HIS A 92 -3.41 -10.83 -12.69
CA HIS A 92 -4.28 -11.33 -11.63
C HIS A 92 -4.52 -10.25 -10.57
N ARG A 93 -5.71 -10.33 -9.95
CA ARG A 93 -6.05 -9.56 -8.75
C ARG A 93 -5.19 -10.05 -7.58
N VAL A 94 -4.67 -9.13 -6.80
CA VAL A 94 -3.88 -9.39 -5.59
C VAL A 94 -4.40 -8.58 -4.42
N THR A 95 -4.15 -9.07 -3.22
CA THR A 95 -4.56 -8.44 -1.96
C THR A 95 -3.37 -8.00 -1.12
N HIS A 96 -2.23 -8.67 -1.27
CA HIS A 96 -1.04 -8.49 -0.48
C HIS A 96 0.21 -8.38 -1.33
N LEU A 97 1.16 -7.59 -0.85
CA LEU A 97 2.50 -7.46 -1.41
C LEU A 97 3.54 -7.84 -0.37
N ARG A 98 4.63 -8.37 -0.86
CA ARG A 98 5.87 -8.57 -0.12
C ARG A 98 6.99 -7.83 -0.82
N LEU A 99 7.57 -6.85 -0.14
CA LEU A 99 8.78 -6.16 -0.57
C LEU A 99 9.98 -6.81 0.14
N ASN A 100 10.97 -7.23 -0.63
CA ASN A 100 12.23 -7.76 -0.11
C ASN A 100 13.34 -6.76 -0.40
N MET A 101 14.13 -6.45 0.61
CA MET A 101 15.35 -5.65 0.50
C MET A 101 16.57 -6.57 0.42
N HIS A 102 17.56 -6.20 -0.37
CA HIS A 102 18.74 -7.02 -0.60
C HIS A 102 20.02 -6.17 -0.51
N PRO A 103 20.83 -6.32 0.54
CA PRO A 103 20.55 -7.12 1.75
C PRO A 103 19.64 -6.40 2.73
N ASP A 104 19.77 -5.08 2.85
CA ASP A 104 19.02 -4.19 3.74
C ASP A 104 19.20 -2.73 3.29
N GLY A 105 18.50 -1.79 3.90
CA GLY A 105 18.63 -0.35 3.63
C GLY A 105 17.31 0.41 3.75
N GLY A 106 17.38 1.72 3.53
CA GLY A 106 16.23 2.61 3.65
C GLY A 106 15.36 2.64 2.39
N ILE A 107 14.06 2.60 2.60
CA ILE A 107 13.01 2.88 1.62
C ILE A 107 12.02 3.82 2.29
N SER A 108 11.78 4.99 1.71
CA SER A 108 10.87 5.99 2.25
C SER A 108 9.41 5.63 2.02
N ARG A 109 9.08 5.12 0.83
CA ARG A 109 7.71 4.86 0.45
C ARG A 109 7.59 3.84 -0.68
N LEU A 110 6.55 3.03 -0.62
CA LEU A 110 6.08 2.19 -1.71
C LEU A 110 4.75 2.74 -2.22
N ARG A 111 4.68 3.13 -3.50
CA ARG A 111 3.43 3.46 -4.17
C ARG A 111 3.09 2.37 -5.16
N VAL A 112 1.82 1.99 -5.17
CA VAL A 112 1.31 0.90 -6.00
C VAL A 112 0.23 1.46 -6.91
N TYR A 113 0.44 1.37 -8.22
CA TYR A 113 -0.47 1.87 -9.24
C TYR A 113 -1.18 0.71 -9.92
N GLY A 114 -2.49 0.81 -10.03
CA GLY A 114 -3.29 -0.24 -10.62
C GLY A 114 -4.78 0.08 -10.63
N VAL A 115 -5.58 -0.93 -10.90
CA VAL A 115 -7.06 -0.86 -10.87
C VAL A 115 -7.57 -1.63 -9.67
N GLY A 116 -8.27 -0.91 -8.77
CA GLY A 116 -8.94 -1.53 -7.63
C GLY A 116 -10.05 -2.48 -8.09
N GLN A 117 -10.13 -3.63 -7.47
CA GLN A 117 -11.12 -4.68 -7.78
C GLN A 117 -11.64 -5.29 -6.49
N ARG A 118 -12.74 -4.75 -5.98
CA ARG A 118 -13.44 -5.37 -4.85
C ARG A 118 -14.16 -6.63 -5.33
N ASP A 119 -14.17 -7.66 -4.50
CA ASP A 119 -15.05 -8.82 -4.69
C ASP A 119 -16.45 -8.47 -4.17
N TRP A 120 -17.38 -8.21 -5.07
CA TRP A 120 -18.75 -7.90 -4.75
C TRP A 120 -19.60 -9.15 -4.44
N SER A 121 -19.11 -10.35 -4.79
CA SER A 121 -19.84 -11.59 -4.52
C SER A 121 -19.94 -11.90 -3.01
N SER A 122 -19.02 -11.35 -2.23
CA SER A 122 -19.00 -11.49 -0.77
C SER A 122 -19.94 -10.54 -0.03
N VAL A 123 -20.57 -9.58 -0.74
CA VAL A 123 -21.46 -8.57 -0.16
C VAL A 123 -22.89 -9.04 -0.24
N SER A 124 -23.61 -9.08 0.88
CA SER A 124 -25.03 -9.38 0.90
C SER A 124 -25.82 -8.32 0.13
N THR A 125 -26.82 -8.75 -0.64
CA THR A 125 -27.70 -7.85 -1.40
C THR A 125 -28.49 -6.86 -0.55
N ASN A 126 -28.63 -7.14 0.75
CA ASN A 126 -29.32 -6.28 1.71
C ASN A 126 -28.38 -5.47 2.60
N GLN A 127 -27.08 -5.48 2.31
CA GLN A 127 -26.07 -4.72 3.05
C GLN A 127 -25.83 -3.38 2.38
N ASP A 128 -26.03 -2.30 3.12
CA ASP A 128 -25.60 -0.98 2.67
C ASP A 128 -24.06 -0.89 2.60
N VAL A 129 -23.57 -0.30 1.53
CA VAL A 129 -22.13 -0.08 1.33
C VAL A 129 -21.87 1.37 0.93
N ASP A 130 -20.80 1.93 1.43
CA ASP A 130 -20.34 3.26 1.03
C ASP A 130 -19.73 3.17 -0.38
N LEU A 131 -20.45 3.66 -1.37
CA LEU A 131 -20.03 3.63 -2.78
C LEU A 131 -18.88 4.60 -3.10
N VAL A 132 -18.62 5.57 -2.23
CA VAL A 132 -17.54 6.55 -2.40
C VAL A 132 -16.24 6.07 -1.77
N ALA A 133 -16.31 5.14 -0.82
CA ALA A 133 -15.13 4.63 -0.14
C ALA A 133 -14.08 4.06 -1.14
N LEU A 134 -12.82 4.39 -0.91
CA LEU A 134 -11.69 3.87 -1.68
C LEU A 134 -11.67 2.33 -1.73
N THR A 135 -12.02 1.68 -0.62
CA THR A 135 -12.12 0.22 -0.50
C THR A 135 -13.19 -0.39 -1.41
N ASN A 136 -14.16 0.42 -1.84
CA ASN A 136 -15.24 0.03 -2.75
C ASN A 136 -15.00 0.49 -4.20
N GLY A 137 -13.82 1.05 -4.48
CA GLY A 137 -13.44 1.51 -5.80
C GLY A 137 -13.70 3.00 -6.04
N GLY A 138 -14.06 3.77 -5.00
CA GLY A 138 -14.20 5.22 -5.10
C GLY A 138 -12.90 5.90 -5.52
N VAL A 139 -12.99 6.91 -6.38
CA VAL A 139 -11.84 7.64 -6.91
C VAL A 139 -12.12 9.14 -6.82
N CYS A 140 -11.19 9.88 -6.23
CA CYS A 140 -11.22 11.34 -6.28
C CYS A 140 -10.68 11.80 -7.64
N LEU A 141 -11.55 12.36 -8.48
CA LEU A 141 -11.20 12.82 -9.83
C LEU A 141 -10.64 14.24 -9.82
N SER A 142 -11.19 15.11 -8.98
CA SER A 142 -10.84 16.54 -8.96
C SER A 142 -11.14 17.14 -7.59
N TYR A 143 -10.51 18.26 -7.29
CA TYR A 143 -10.71 19.06 -6.08
C TYR A 143 -10.26 20.50 -6.34
N SER A 144 -10.76 21.44 -5.54
CA SER A 144 -10.42 22.87 -5.66
C SER A 144 -9.01 23.18 -5.16
N ASP A 145 -8.67 22.69 -3.98
CA ASP A 145 -7.36 22.83 -3.36
C ASP A 145 -7.11 21.73 -2.33
N ALA A 146 -5.89 21.65 -1.82
CA ALA A 146 -5.46 20.71 -0.80
C ALA A 146 -4.80 21.40 0.41
N HIS A 147 -5.25 22.61 0.73
CA HIS A 147 -4.64 23.48 1.74
C HIS A 147 -4.57 22.80 3.13
N PHE A 148 -5.64 22.15 3.56
CA PHE A 148 -5.70 21.45 4.86
C PHE A 148 -5.47 19.95 4.78
N GLY A 149 -5.35 19.39 3.62
CA GLY A 149 -5.13 17.96 3.39
C GLY A 149 -5.64 17.51 2.04
N HIS A 150 -5.12 16.38 1.57
CA HIS A 150 -5.50 15.88 0.26
C HIS A 150 -6.93 15.31 0.30
N PRO A 151 -7.84 15.70 -0.62
CA PRO A 151 -9.23 15.24 -0.63
C PRO A 151 -9.43 13.72 -0.72
N ARG A 152 -8.43 12.98 -1.19
CA ARG A 152 -8.43 11.51 -1.13
C ARG A 152 -8.57 10.97 0.29
N ASN A 153 -8.24 11.76 1.32
CA ASN A 153 -8.42 11.35 2.71
C ASN A 153 -9.92 11.20 3.06
N MET A 154 -10.82 11.91 2.37
CA MET A 154 -12.27 11.81 2.58
C MET A 154 -12.85 10.45 2.17
N ILE A 155 -12.24 9.80 1.20
CA ILE A 155 -12.66 8.47 0.71
C ILE A 155 -11.76 7.36 1.24
N GLY A 156 -10.77 7.71 2.07
CA GLY A 156 -9.83 6.78 2.70
C GLY A 156 -10.52 5.89 3.76
N TRP A 157 -9.86 4.81 4.10
CA TRP A 157 -10.37 3.86 5.08
C TRP A 157 -10.09 4.33 6.51
N ASN A 158 -11.16 4.55 7.30
CA ASN A 158 -11.18 4.67 8.78
C ASN A 158 -9.98 5.35 9.47
N GLN A 159 -9.62 6.56 9.10
CA GLN A 159 -8.77 7.39 9.94
C GLN A 159 -9.57 8.37 10.81
N TRP A 160 -10.86 8.09 11.05
CA TRP A 160 -11.72 8.93 11.87
C TRP A 160 -11.25 9.02 13.33
N ASP A 161 -10.52 8.03 13.84
CA ASP A 161 -10.10 7.99 15.23
C ASP A 161 -8.89 8.86 15.58
N LEU A 162 -8.14 9.36 14.57
CA LEU A 162 -6.93 10.15 14.82
C LEU A 162 -7.07 11.65 14.56
N PHE A 163 -8.13 12.09 13.84
CA PHE A 163 -8.31 13.50 13.48
C PHE A 163 -9.73 14.02 13.70
N ALA A 164 -10.40 13.61 14.77
CA ALA A 164 -11.77 14.02 15.08
C ALA A 164 -11.94 15.53 15.36
N HIS A 165 -10.91 16.35 15.22
CA HIS A 165 -10.98 17.76 15.59
C HIS A 165 -10.81 18.78 14.46
N GLU A 166 -10.50 18.41 13.21
CA GLU A 166 -10.22 19.43 12.19
C GLU A 166 -10.71 19.12 10.77
N PHE A 167 -11.87 18.48 10.58
CA PHE A 167 -12.45 18.40 9.25
C PHE A 167 -13.62 19.35 9.06
N PHE A 168 -13.32 20.57 8.62
CA PHE A 168 -14.30 21.41 7.97
C PHE A 168 -14.47 20.97 6.51
N CYS A 169 -15.65 20.48 6.20
CA CYS A 169 -16.08 20.24 4.82
C CYS A 169 -16.22 21.60 4.12
N CYS A 170 -15.25 21.97 3.30
CA CYS A 170 -15.41 23.09 2.36
C CYS A 170 -16.18 22.64 1.11
N CYS A 171 -17.47 22.35 1.28
CA CYS A 171 -18.43 22.47 0.21
C CYS A 171 -18.88 23.95 0.17
N SER A 172 -18.26 24.78 -0.64
CA SER A 172 -18.77 26.11 -0.91
C SER A 172 -18.54 26.53 -2.35
N ARG A 173 -19.66 26.50 -3.07
CA ARG A 173 -20.11 27.27 -4.24
C ARG A 173 -19.40 27.05 -5.55
#